data_2292261910f0e742ca048ca1c3eacec2
#
_entry.id   2292261910f0e742ca048ca1c3eacec2
#
_cell.length_a   1.000
_cell.length_b   1.000
_cell.length_c   1.000
_cell.angle_alpha   90.00
_cell.angle_beta   90.00
_cell.angle_gamma   90.00
#
_symmetry.space_group_name_H-M   'P 1'
#
loop_
_entity.id
_entity.type
_entity.pdbx_description
1 polymer ?
#
loop_
_entity_poly.entity_id
_entity_poly.type
_entity_poly.pdbx_seq_one_letter_code
_entity_poly.pdbx_strand_id
1 'polypeptide(L)'
;MIQERLRTAQSKQKSYADNRRRELKFQVGDYVFLRVSPTKGIMRFKVHGKLSPKYIGPLEILDRIGEVAYGLALSPALSGVHNVFHVSMLRKYIPDPSHVVSYEPLHLQKDLTYEEYPVRIVDKKDQVLRHRNIPYMKIQWSNHSEREATWELKTEMTVKYPQLFENS
;
A
#
# COMPACT_ATOMS: atom_id res chain seq x y z
N MET A 1 -26.16 4.42 34.48
CA MET A 1 -24.70 4.60 34.65
C MET A 1 -23.86 3.95 33.54
N ILE A 2 -24.03 2.66 33.23
CA ILE A 2 -23.20 1.96 32.18
C ILE A 2 -23.49 2.50 30.79
N GLN A 3 -24.74 2.74 30.40
CA GLN A 3 -25.13 3.26 29.11
C GLN A 3 -24.60 4.68 28.83
N GLU A 4 -24.53 5.50 29.88
CA GLU A 4 -24.03 6.87 29.79
C GLU A 4 -22.51 6.91 29.58
N ARG A 5 -21.76 6.00 30.22
CA ARG A 5 -20.31 5.83 30.01
C ARG A 5 -19.98 5.30 28.62
N LEU A 6 -20.80 4.39 28.08
CA LEU A 6 -20.66 3.88 26.69
C LEU A 6 -20.91 4.98 25.67
N ARG A 7 -21.94 5.81 25.85
CA ARG A 7 -22.21 6.97 24.96
C ARG A 7 -21.07 7.99 25.00
N THR A 8 -20.54 8.27 26.19
CA THR A 8 -19.42 9.20 26.36
C THR A 8 -18.14 8.65 25.70
N ALA A 9 -17.87 7.34 25.83
CA ALA A 9 -16.72 6.70 25.18
C ALA A 9 -16.86 6.69 23.66
N GLN A 10 -18.05 6.37 23.13
CA GLN A 10 -18.33 6.41 21.69
C GLN A 10 -18.24 7.84 21.12
N SER A 11 -18.73 8.85 21.86
CA SER A 11 -18.63 10.26 21.47
C SER A 11 -17.17 10.73 21.44
N LYS A 12 -16.36 10.37 22.44
CA LYS A 12 -14.92 10.66 22.45
C LYS A 12 -14.17 9.97 21.31
N GLN A 13 -14.48 8.68 21.06
CA GLN A 13 -13.86 7.93 19.98
C GLN A 13 -14.21 8.53 18.58
N LYS A 14 -15.46 8.96 18.40
CA LYS A 14 -15.91 9.66 17.19
C LYS A 14 -15.20 11.01 17.06
N SER A 15 -15.11 11.81 18.10
CA SER A 15 -14.40 13.10 18.11
C SER A 15 -12.91 12.94 17.79
N TYR A 16 -12.23 11.92 18.32
CA TYR A 16 -10.83 11.63 17.98
C TYR A 16 -10.66 11.16 16.52
N ALA A 17 -11.62 10.41 15.99
CA ALA A 17 -11.62 9.99 14.60
C ALA A 17 -11.89 11.17 13.65
N ASP A 18 -12.79 12.07 14.02
CA ASP A 18 -13.15 13.24 13.21
C ASP A 18 -12.04 14.30 13.19
N ASN A 19 -11.31 14.51 14.30
CA ASN A 19 -10.16 15.42 14.34
C ASN A 19 -8.96 14.95 13.49
N ARG A 20 -8.85 13.65 13.19
CA ARG A 20 -7.86 13.11 12.25
C ARG A 20 -8.33 13.08 10.80
N ARG A 21 -9.62 13.19 10.54
CA ARG A 21 -10.20 13.35 9.23
C ARG A 21 -10.18 14.84 8.87
N ARG A 22 -9.06 15.34 8.34
CA ARG A 22 -9.14 16.52 7.48
C ARG A 22 -10.11 16.18 6.38
N GLU A 23 -11.21 16.94 6.26
CA GLU A 23 -12.09 16.85 5.10
C GLU A 23 -11.27 17.19 3.86
N LEU A 24 -10.74 16.16 3.20
CA LEU A 24 -10.07 16.31 1.92
C LEU A 24 -11.15 16.53 0.89
N LYS A 25 -11.30 17.77 0.47
CA LYS A 25 -12.15 18.17 -0.65
C LYS A 25 -11.26 18.57 -1.81
N PHE A 26 -11.53 18.01 -2.97
CA PHE A 26 -10.86 18.33 -4.21
C PHE A 26 -11.83 18.98 -5.19
N GLN A 27 -11.29 19.73 -6.14
CA GLN A 27 -12.04 20.34 -7.24
C GLN A 27 -11.66 19.66 -8.55
N VAL A 28 -12.55 19.74 -9.54
CA VAL A 28 -12.23 19.32 -10.92
C VAL A 28 -11.05 20.14 -11.43
N GLY A 29 -10.07 19.46 -12.01
CA GLY A 29 -8.79 20.04 -12.43
C GLY A 29 -7.67 19.99 -11.39
N ASP A 30 -7.96 19.63 -10.13
CA ASP A 30 -6.91 19.35 -9.15
C ASP A 30 -6.15 18.07 -9.51
N TYR A 31 -4.87 18.01 -9.11
CA TYR A 31 -4.03 16.83 -9.26
C TYR A 31 -3.88 16.11 -7.93
N VAL A 32 -3.98 14.78 -7.99
CA VAL A 32 -3.89 13.90 -6.83
C VAL A 32 -3.01 12.68 -7.08
N PHE A 33 -2.48 12.12 -5.99
CA PHE A 33 -1.91 10.78 -6.00
C PHE A 33 -2.97 9.75 -5.63
N LEU A 34 -2.98 8.62 -6.31
CA LEU A 34 -3.84 7.47 -6.02
C LEU A 34 -3.05 6.42 -5.24
N ARG A 35 -3.58 5.97 -4.11
CA ARG A 35 -3.00 4.92 -3.28
C ARG A 35 -3.22 3.56 -3.92
N VAL A 36 -2.14 2.80 -4.08
CA VAL A 36 -2.13 1.42 -4.56
C VAL A 36 -1.50 0.50 -3.52
N SER A 37 -1.93 -0.75 -3.49
CA SER A 37 -1.50 -1.71 -2.47
C SER A 37 -0.60 -2.77 -3.09
N PRO A 38 0.67 -2.89 -2.64
CA PRO A 38 1.53 -3.97 -3.06
C PRO A 38 1.10 -5.30 -2.44
N THR A 39 1.18 -6.37 -3.21
CA THR A 39 0.97 -7.74 -2.74
C THR A 39 2.27 -8.53 -2.87
N LYS A 40 2.60 -9.33 -1.85
CA LYS A 40 3.71 -10.27 -1.91
C LYS A 40 3.23 -11.50 -2.67
N GLY A 41 3.52 -11.61 -3.95
CA GLY A 41 3.04 -12.66 -4.85
C GLY A 41 2.74 -14.02 -4.20
N ILE A 42 1.67 -14.69 -4.65
CA ILE A 42 1.10 -15.97 -4.22
C ILE A 42 0.44 -15.95 -2.84
N MET A 43 -0.88 -15.85 -2.86
CA MET A 43 -1.72 -16.12 -1.70
C MET A 43 -1.78 -17.64 -1.40
N ARG A 44 -1.02 -18.10 -0.44
CA ARG A 44 -1.40 -19.27 0.35
C ARG A 44 -1.77 -18.79 1.74
N PHE A 45 -3.01 -19.08 2.16
CA PHE A 45 -3.54 -18.79 3.49
C PHE A 45 -3.78 -17.32 3.86
N LYS A 46 -4.41 -16.52 3.01
CA LYS A 46 -5.03 -15.19 3.37
C LYS A 46 -4.22 -14.27 4.33
N VAL A 47 -2.95 -14.51 4.56
CA VAL A 47 -2.11 -13.63 5.35
C VAL A 47 -1.44 -12.65 4.39
N HIS A 48 -2.05 -11.49 4.25
CA HIS A 48 -1.45 -10.38 3.54
C HIS A 48 -0.23 -9.90 4.34
N GLY A 49 0.96 -10.24 3.88
CA GLY A 49 2.15 -9.52 4.32
C GLY A 49 1.97 -8.04 3.97
N LYS A 50 1.91 -7.18 4.98
CA LYS A 50 1.68 -5.74 4.79
C LYS A 50 2.99 -5.10 4.30
N LEU A 51 3.07 -4.81 3.02
CA LEU A 51 4.02 -3.84 2.48
C LEU A 51 3.41 -2.44 2.55
N SER A 52 4.26 -1.43 2.64
CA SER A 52 3.79 -0.03 2.64
C SER A 52 3.08 0.29 1.33
N PRO A 53 1.89 0.89 1.37
CA PRO A 53 1.18 1.29 0.17
C PRO A 53 2.01 2.32 -0.61
N LYS A 54 1.94 2.24 -1.93
CA LYS A 54 2.55 3.19 -2.87
C LYS A 54 1.49 4.18 -3.35
N TYR A 55 1.96 5.26 -3.94
CA TYR A 55 1.13 6.27 -4.57
C TYR A 55 1.55 6.44 -6.02
N ILE A 56 0.56 6.45 -6.91
CA ILE A 56 0.77 6.71 -8.34
C ILE A 56 0.16 8.05 -8.73
N GLY A 57 0.68 8.66 -9.76
CA GLY A 57 0.24 9.96 -10.27
C GLY A 57 1.41 10.91 -10.54
N PRO A 58 1.15 12.21 -10.71
CA PRO A 58 -0.14 12.86 -10.43
C PRO A 58 -1.22 12.54 -11.47
N LEU A 59 -2.47 12.41 -11.00
CA LEU A 59 -3.66 12.16 -11.81
C LEU A 59 -4.61 13.35 -11.68
N GLU A 60 -5.17 13.80 -12.78
CA GLU A 60 -6.14 14.90 -12.79
C GLU A 60 -7.52 14.42 -12.36
N ILE A 61 -8.22 15.22 -11.57
CA ILE A 61 -9.62 15.01 -11.21
C ILE A 61 -10.49 15.53 -12.34
N LEU A 62 -11.23 14.62 -12.98
CA LEU A 62 -12.14 14.93 -14.07
C LEU A 62 -13.52 15.30 -13.57
N ASP A 63 -14.04 14.55 -12.57
CA ASP A 63 -15.39 14.69 -12.05
C ASP A 63 -15.44 14.50 -10.55
N ARG A 64 -16.41 15.16 -9.91
CA ARG A 64 -16.79 14.89 -8.53
C ARG A 64 -18.11 14.13 -8.51
N ILE A 65 -18.07 12.89 -7.98
CA ILE A 65 -19.23 12.00 -7.94
C ILE A 65 -19.72 11.91 -6.49
N GLY A 66 -20.69 12.74 -6.15
CA GLY A 66 -21.18 12.86 -4.77
C GLY A 66 -20.23 13.60 -3.85
N GLU A 67 -20.25 13.27 -2.55
CA GLU A 67 -19.49 14.00 -1.52
C GLU A 67 -18.06 13.48 -1.35
N VAL A 68 -17.86 12.18 -1.57
CA VAL A 68 -16.63 11.48 -1.19
C VAL A 68 -15.95 10.68 -2.32
N ALA A 69 -16.47 10.76 -3.54
CA ALA A 69 -15.94 10.04 -4.69
C ALA A 69 -15.54 10.99 -5.82
N TYR A 70 -14.47 10.64 -6.52
CA TYR A 70 -13.88 11.45 -7.58
C TYR A 70 -13.50 10.59 -8.78
N GLY A 71 -13.79 11.08 -9.99
CA GLY A 71 -13.35 10.51 -11.25
C GLY A 71 -11.96 11.03 -11.60
N LEU A 72 -11.02 10.12 -11.94
CA LEU A 72 -9.64 10.45 -12.28
C LEU A 72 -9.32 10.17 -13.75
N ALA A 73 -8.45 10.99 -14.33
CA ALA A 73 -7.85 10.75 -15.64
C ALA A 73 -6.79 9.65 -15.53
N LEU A 74 -7.19 8.41 -15.81
CA LEU A 74 -6.28 7.27 -15.82
C LEU A 74 -5.55 7.18 -17.17
N SER A 75 -4.28 6.78 -17.12
CA SER A 75 -3.52 6.45 -18.33
C SER A 75 -4.07 5.17 -18.99
N PRO A 76 -3.84 4.96 -20.31
CA PRO A 76 -4.23 3.73 -20.99
C PRO A 76 -3.68 2.44 -20.35
N ALA A 77 -2.53 2.51 -19.68
CA ALA A 77 -1.95 1.39 -18.92
C ALA A 77 -2.85 0.94 -17.75
N LEU A 78 -3.75 1.80 -17.27
CA LEU A 78 -4.69 1.55 -16.17
C LEU A 78 -6.12 1.34 -16.67
N SER A 79 -6.32 1.05 -17.95
CA SER A 79 -7.65 0.92 -18.59
C SER A 79 -8.53 -0.20 -17.99
N GLY A 80 -7.93 -1.15 -17.28
CA GLY A 80 -8.65 -2.22 -16.57
C GLY A 80 -9.20 -1.81 -15.21
N VAL A 81 -8.87 -0.63 -14.70
CA VAL A 81 -9.28 -0.11 -13.39
C VAL A 81 -10.42 0.88 -13.56
N HIS A 82 -11.40 0.84 -12.65
CA HIS A 82 -12.43 1.87 -12.60
C HIS A 82 -11.81 3.25 -12.38
N ASN A 83 -12.37 4.29 -13.00
CA ASN A 83 -11.84 5.64 -12.88
C ASN A 83 -12.41 6.45 -11.70
N VAL A 84 -13.30 5.85 -10.89
CA VAL A 84 -13.93 6.49 -9.73
C VAL A 84 -13.37 5.95 -8.43
N PHE A 85 -12.88 6.84 -7.56
CA PHE A 85 -12.19 6.48 -6.32
C PHE A 85 -12.74 7.26 -5.13
N HIS A 86 -12.79 6.59 -3.98
CA HIS A 86 -13.13 7.22 -2.72
C HIS A 86 -12.00 8.16 -2.26
N VAL A 87 -12.35 9.29 -1.64
CA VAL A 87 -11.40 10.31 -1.16
C VAL A 87 -10.30 9.75 -0.25
N SER A 88 -10.56 8.67 0.50
CA SER A 88 -9.56 8.01 1.36
C SER A 88 -8.42 7.33 0.58
N MET A 89 -8.61 7.10 -0.71
CA MET A 89 -7.59 6.57 -1.61
C MET A 89 -6.71 7.67 -2.23
N LEU A 90 -7.08 8.92 -2.06
CA LEU A 90 -6.47 10.06 -2.72
C LEU A 90 -5.59 10.85 -1.75
N ARG A 91 -4.49 11.39 -2.27
CA ARG A 91 -3.62 12.33 -1.58
C ARG A 91 -3.39 13.54 -2.46
N LYS A 92 -3.51 14.73 -1.91
CA LYS A 92 -3.28 15.97 -2.65
C LYS A 92 -1.86 15.99 -3.23
N TYR A 93 -1.77 16.25 -4.53
CA TYR A 93 -0.50 16.56 -5.17
C TYR A 93 -0.17 18.03 -4.91
N ILE A 94 1.03 18.30 -4.41
CA ILE A 94 1.58 19.64 -4.28
C ILE A 94 2.67 19.72 -5.35
N PRO A 95 2.51 20.57 -6.39
CA PRO A 95 3.52 20.72 -7.42
C PRO A 95 4.84 21.17 -6.81
N ASP A 96 5.88 20.38 -7.00
CA ASP A 96 7.25 20.74 -6.67
C ASP A 96 8.05 20.75 -7.98
N PRO A 97 8.52 21.91 -8.47
CA PRO A 97 9.26 22.00 -9.72
C PRO A 97 10.59 21.24 -9.70
N SER A 98 11.11 20.89 -8.52
CA SER A 98 12.31 20.06 -8.36
C SER A 98 12.02 18.55 -8.40
N HIS A 99 10.75 18.16 -8.35
CA HIS A 99 10.33 16.77 -8.30
C HIS A 99 10.06 16.23 -9.71
N VAL A 100 11.04 15.52 -10.27
CA VAL A 100 10.84 14.73 -11.50
C VAL A 100 10.18 13.42 -11.07
N VAL A 101 8.88 13.30 -11.30
CA VAL A 101 8.14 12.04 -11.06
C VAL A 101 8.56 11.05 -12.15
N SER A 102 9.40 10.10 -11.81
CA SER A 102 9.64 8.93 -12.65
C SER A 102 8.41 8.04 -12.59
N TYR A 103 7.62 8.04 -13.65
CA TYR A 103 6.47 7.18 -13.79
C TYR A 103 6.95 5.82 -14.29
N GLU A 104 7.16 4.87 -13.38
CA GLU A 104 7.29 3.46 -13.77
C GLU A 104 5.89 2.88 -13.96
N PRO A 105 5.57 2.28 -15.10
CA PRO A 105 4.28 1.67 -15.32
C PRO A 105 4.13 0.44 -14.41
N LEU A 106 3.40 0.61 -13.31
CA LEU A 106 2.98 -0.51 -12.47
C LEU A 106 1.85 -1.27 -13.17
N HIS A 107 1.99 -2.58 -13.29
CA HIS A 107 0.89 -3.44 -13.75
C HIS A 107 -0.12 -3.62 -12.63
N LEU A 108 -1.10 -2.71 -12.55
CA LEU A 108 -2.15 -2.74 -11.55
C LEU A 108 -3.25 -3.72 -11.94
N GLN A 109 -3.70 -4.50 -10.96
CA GLN A 109 -4.91 -5.30 -11.07
C GLN A 109 -6.15 -4.41 -10.86
N LYS A 110 -7.34 -4.94 -11.20
CA LYS A 110 -8.61 -4.20 -11.10
C LYS A 110 -8.94 -3.69 -9.69
N ASP A 111 -8.41 -4.34 -8.67
CA ASP A 111 -8.58 -4.01 -7.26
C ASP A 111 -7.50 -3.03 -6.72
N LEU A 112 -6.71 -2.41 -7.61
CA LEU A 112 -5.59 -1.52 -7.27
C LEU A 112 -4.46 -2.22 -6.52
N THR A 113 -4.34 -3.51 -6.67
CA THR A 113 -3.18 -4.26 -6.21
C THR A 113 -2.17 -4.47 -7.32
N TYR A 114 -0.92 -4.65 -6.98
CA TYR A 114 0.16 -5.05 -7.88
C TYR A 114 1.10 -6.01 -7.17
N GLU A 115 1.72 -6.88 -7.95
CA GLU A 115 2.58 -7.93 -7.44
C GLU A 115 4.01 -7.42 -7.24
N GLU A 116 4.59 -7.72 -6.06
CA GLU A 116 5.97 -7.44 -5.72
C GLU A 116 6.81 -8.72 -5.73
N TYR A 117 8.00 -8.62 -6.28
CA TYR A 117 8.96 -9.72 -6.37
C TYR A 117 10.16 -9.48 -5.45
N PRO A 118 10.71 -10.53 -4.82
CA PRO A 118 11.92 -10.39 -4.03
C PRO A 118 13.13 -10.14 -4.94
N VAL A 119 13.90 -9.10 -4.64
CA VAL A 119 15.09 -8.72 -5.41
C VAL A 119 16.35 -9.35 -4.81
N ARG A 120 16.50 -9.25 -3.50
CA ARG A 120 17.68 -9.79 -2.81
C ARG A 120 17.43 -10.02 -1.32
N ILE A 121 18.28 -10.87 -0.75
CA ILE A 121 18.38 -11.08 0.70
C ILE A 121 19.30 -10.00 1.26
N VAL A 122 18.78 -9.18 2.17
CA VAL A 122 19.51 -8.07 2.82
C VAL A 122 20.22 -8.56 4.08
N ASP A 123 19.56 -9.46 4.85
CA ASP A 123 20.05 -9.94 6.14
C ASP A 123 19.46 -11.32 6.48
N LYS A 124 20.08 -12.04 7.41
CA LYS A 124 19.65 -13.36 7.88
C LYS A 124 19.63 -13.34 9.41
N LYS A 125 18.60 -13.91 10.01
CA LYS A 125 18.46 -14.01 11.47
C LYS A 125 17.81 -15.33 11.87
N ASP A 126 18.39 -15.99 12.85
CA ASP A 126 17.79 -17.16 13.48
C ASP A 126 17.08 -16.76 14.77
N GLN A 127 15.81 -17.09 14.87
CA GLN A 127 15.05 -16.96 16.11
C GLN A 127 15.13 -18.28 16.88
N VAL A 128 15.92 -18.29 17.94
CA VAL A 128 16.11 -19.47 18.79
C VAL A 128 15.00 -19.50 19.84
N LEU A 129 14.17 -20.55 19.78
CA LEU A 129 13.20 -20.92 20.82
C LEU A 129 13.70 -22.14 21.59
N ARG A 130 13.10 -22.42 22.76
CA ARG A 130 13.56 -23.52 23.66
C ARG A 130 13.78 -24.88 22.95
N HIS A 131 12.95 -25.22 21.95
CA HIS A 131 12.97 -26.50 21.25
C HIS A 131 13.04 -26.38 19.73
N ARG A 132 13.25 -25.15 19.21
CA ARG A 132 13.13 -24.90 17.78
C ARG A 132 13.95 -23.68 17.37
N ASN A 133 14.65 -23.83 16.26
CA ASN A 133 15.29 -22.70 15.59
C ASN A 133 14.48 -22.33 14.32
N ILE A 134 14.12 -21.07 14.19
CA ILE A 134 13.31 -20.55 13.08
C ILE A 134 14.17 -19.55 12.29
N PRO A 135 14.62 -19.93 11.09
CA PRO A 135 15.43 -19.04 10.25
C PRO A 135 14.54 -18.02 9.53
N TYR A 136 14.86 -16.74 9.70
CA TYR A 136 14.28 -15.61 8.99
C TYR A 136 15.27 -14.98 8.03
N MET A 137 14.76 -14.41 6.97
CA MET A 137 15.51 -13.62 5.99
C MET A 137 14.88 -12.27 5.81
N LYS A 138 15.68 -11.22 5.77
CA LYS A 138 15.24 -9.88 5.45
C LYS A 138 15.29 -9.71 3.93
N ILE A 139 14.12 -9.51 3.32
CA ILE A 139 13.93 -9.48 1.87
C ILE A 139 13.64 -8.07 1.41
N GLN A 140 14.40 -7.60 0.43
CA GLN A 140 14.09 -6.39 -0.32
C GLN A 140 13.18 -6.73 -1.50
N TRP A 141 12.09 -5.98 -1.64
CA TRP A 141 11.09 -6.15 -2.69
C TRP A 141 11.32 -5.16 -3.84
N SER A 142 10.83 -5.48 -5.04
CA SER A 142 11.17 -4.83 -6.30
C SER A 142 10.97 -3.31 -6.31
N ASN A 143 9.86 -2.82 -5.78
CA ASN A 143 9.55 -1.39 -5.76
C ASN A 143 9.72 -0.76 -4.37
N HIS A 144 10.51 -1.40 -3.50
CA HIS A 144 10.76 -0.95 -2.14
C HIS A 144 12.23 -0.73 -1.87
N SER A 145 12.52 0.30 -1.07
CA SER A 145 13.87 0.56 -0.60
C SER A 145 14.34 -0.53 0.39
N GLU A 146 15.64 -0.63 0.60
CA GLU A 146 16.21 -1.55 1.61
C GLU A 146 15.67 -1.29 3.02
N ARG A 147 15.31 -0.04 3.34
CA ARG A 147 14.71 0.32 4.64
C ARG A 147 13.32 -0.28 4.84
N GLU A 148 12.61 -0.54 3.76
CA GLU A 148 11.29 -1.16 3.74
C GLU A 148 11.34 -2.69 3.62
N ALA A 149 12.55 -3.28 3.61
CA ALA A 149 12.75 -4.72 3.56
C ALA A 149 12.07 -5.42 4.75
N THR A 150 11.42 -6.55 4.48
CA THR A 150 10.62 -7.29 5.48
C THR A 150 11.28 -8.60 5.87
N TRP A 151 11.04 -9.03 7.13
CA TRP A 151 11.50 -10.32 7.61
C TRP A 151 10.50 -11.42 7.21
N GLU A 152 11.01 -12.42 6.47
CA GLU A 152 10.22 -13.53 5.94
C GLU A 152 10.81 -14.86 6.41
N LEU A 153 9.98 -15.90 6.51
CA LEU A 153 10.44 -17.23 6.84
C LEU A 153 11.28 -17.82 5.69
N LYS A 154 12.49 -18.30 5.99
CA LYS A 154 13.37 -18.92 4.99
C LYS A 154 12.67 -20.03 4.24
N THR A 155 11.95 -20.91 4.94
CA THR A 155 11.24 -22.05 4.35
C THR A 155 10.18 -21.62 3.32
N GLU A 156 9.42 -20.58 3.63
CA GLU A 156 8.42 -20.05 2.70
C GLU A 156 9.06 -19.40 1.48
N MET A 157 10.13 -18.63 1.69
CA MET A 157 10.85 -17.97 0.61
C MET A 157 11.54 -18.97 -0.32
N THR A 158 12.12 -20.05 0.22
CA THR A 158 12.75 -21.10 -0.58
C THR A 158 11.73 -21.83 -1.47
N VAL A 159 10.51 -22.05 -0.98
CA VAL A 159 9.44 -22.70 -1.76
C VAL A 159 8.87 -21.76 -2.85
N LYS A 160 8.69 -20.49 -2.52
CA LYS A 160 8.05 -19.51 -3.44
C LYS A 160 9.02 -18.94 -4.47
N TYR A 161 10.27 -18.72 -4.07
CA TYR A 161 11.28 -18.03 -4.87
C TYR A 161 12.63 -18.75 -4.80
N PRO A 162 12.72 -20.00 -5.31
CA PRO A 162 13.97 -20.80 -5.26
C PRO A 162 15.15 -20.07 -5.93
N GLN A 163 14.89 -19.31 -6.99
CA GLN A 163 15.88 -18.53 -7.72
C GLN A 163 16.63 -17.50 -6.86
N LEU A 164 16.04 -17.06 -5.75
CA LEU A 164 16.65 -16.11 -4.83
C LEU A 164 17.87 -16.73 -4.08
N PHE A 165 17.93 -18.06 -4.04
CA PHE A 165 18.93 -18.84 -3.30
C PHE A 165 19.99 -19.45 -4.23
N GLU A 166 19.77 -19.47 -5.53
CA GLU A 166 20.72 -20.05 -6.51
C GLU A 166 21.94 -19.16 -6.75
N ASN A 167 21.83 -17.86 -6.41
CA ASN A 167 22.89 -16.86 -6.62
C ASN A 167 23.50 -16.34 -5.30
N SER A 168 23.36 -17.07 -4.18
CA SER A 168 23.85 -16.63 -2.85
C SER A 168 25.06 -17.42 -2.39
#